data_69e6623342a162bb877cef4b936e2dec
#
_entry.id   69e6623342a162bb877cef4b936e2dec
#
_cell.length_a   1.000
_cell.length_b   1.000
_cell.length_c   1.000
_cell.angle_alpha   90.00
_cell.angle_beta   90.00
_cell.angle_gamma   90.00
#
_symmetry.space_group_name_H-M   'P 1'
#
loop_
_entity.id
_entity.type
_entity.pdbx_description
1 polymer ?
#
loop_
_entity_poly.entity_id
_entity_poly.type
_entity_poly.pdbx_seq_one_letter_code
_entity_poly.pdbx_strand_id
1 'polypeptide(L)'
;MKNLIDKKAKPSQLGELISQNDLEIEQGKSILAAGRLVPVINKVSAGYPRDFNDLDYPVGIADDYVRCPDLHDPNAFAVRVVGDSMEPKFLEGDIVIFSPATDVHNGDDCFIRFTTPHETTFKRVFFEPDNKIRLQPRNDQYPPAIIEGDRINGLYRAIIKYEKL
;
A
#
# COMPACT_ATOMS: atom_id res chain seq x y z
N MET A 1 -29.58 45.21 25.83
CA MET A 1 -30.12 44.04 25.08
C MET A 1 -30.34 44.26 23.58
N LYS A 2 -29.94 45.36 23.06
CA LYS A 2 -30.08 45.64 21.61
C LYS A 2 -28.98 44.98 20.72
N ASN A 3 -27.96 44.41 21.28
CA ASN A 3 -26.74 44.12 20.51
C ASN A 3 -26.48 42.67 20.17
N LEU A 4 -27.34 41.73 20.60
CA LEU A 4 -27.18 40.31 20.27
C LEU A 4 -27.76 39.93 18.88
N ILE A 5 -28.70 40.75 18.40
CA ILE A 5 -29.33 40.56 17.09
C ILE A 5 -28.52 41.17 15.97
N ASP A 6 -27.81 42.28 16.29
CA ASP A 6 -26.97 42.99 15.32
C ASP A 6 -25.64 42.37 15.04
N LYS A 7 -25.28 41.31 15.78
CA LYS A 7 -24.05 40.51 15.56
C LYS A 7 -24.26 39.24 14.78
N LYS A 8 -25.47 38.93 14.38
CA LYS A 8 -25.69 37.83 13.45
C LYS A 8 -25.19 38.23 12.08
N ALA A 9 -24.34 37.37 11.51
CA ALA A 9 -23.89 37.52 10.13
C ALA A 9 -25.07 37.79 9.22
N LYS A 10 -24.95 38.72 8.29
CA LYS A 10 -25.99 39.01 7.30
C LYS A 10 -26.37 37.71 6.57
N PRO A 11 -27.66 37.53 6.21
CA PRO A 11 -28.08 36.33 5.50
C PRO A 11 -27.26 35.98 4.25
N SER A 12 -26.76 37.00 3.56
CA SER A 12 -25.87 36.85 2.42
C SER A 12 -24.50 36.25 2.76
N GLN A 13 -23.98 36.57 3.93
CA GLN A 13 -22.69 36.02 4.41
C GLN A 13 -22.82 34.58 4.90
N LEU A 14 -23.96 34.25 5.50
CA LEU A 14 -24.27 32.85 5.87
C LEU A 14 -24.44 31.95 4.64
N GLY A 15 -25.07 32.43 3.58
CA GLY A 15 -25.20 31.73 2.32
C GLY A 15 -23.86 31.46 1.63
N GLU A 16 -22.96 32.46 1.63
CA GLU A 16 -21.60 32.29 1.09
C GLU A 16 -20.76 31.29 1.90
N LEU A 17 -20.84 31.33 3.24
CA LEU A 17 -20.14 30.36 4.11
C LEU A 17 -20.65 28.93 3.94
N ILE A 18 -21.96 28.74 3.80
CA ILE A 18 -22.55 27.43 3.55
C ILE A 18 -22.13 26.91 2.17
N SER A 19 -22.13 27.77 1.16
CA SER A 19 -21.72 27.41 -0.20
C SER A 19 -20.24 27.01 -0.27
N GLN A 20 -19.35 27.67 0.46
CA GLN A 20 -17.94 27.31 0.53
C GLN A 20 -17.73 25.96 1.24
N ASN A 21 -18.42 25.71 2.34
CA ASN A 21 -18.34 24.43 3.03
C ASN A 21 -18.90 23.29 2.17
N ASP A 22 -19.99 23.51 1.45
CA ASP A 22 -20.57 22.53 0.55
C ASP A 22 -19.60 22.21 -0.61
N LEU A 23 -18.91 23.20 -1.15
CA LEU A 23 -17.89 23.01 -2.17
C LEU A 23 -16.67 22.22 -1.66
N GLU A 24 -16.21 22.48 -0.45
CA GLU A 24 -15.12 21.74 0.17
C GLU A 24 -15.52 20.27 0.43
N ILE A 25 -16.75 20.04 0.87
CA ILE A 25 -17.29 18.68 1.08
C ILE A 25 -17.44 17.93 -0.25
N GLU A 26 -17.92 18.60 -1.29
CA GLU A 26 -18.03 18.00 -2.62
C GLU A 26 -16.67 17.69 -3.24
N GLN A 27 -15.70 18.55 -3.09
CA GLN A 27 -14.32 18.31 -3.52
C GLN A 27 -13.69 17.17 -2.74
N GLY A 28 -13.89 17.09 -1.44
CA GLY A 28 -13.45 15.97 -0.62
C GLY A 28 -14.09 14.65 -1.05
N LYS A 29 -15.39 14.62 -1.32
CA LYS A 29 -16.11 13.46 -1.84
C LYS A 29 -15.62 13.07 -3.23
N SER A 30 -15.35 14.03 -4.09
CA SER A 30 -14.86 13.79 -5.44
C SER A 30 -13.45 13.17 -5.43
N ILE A 31 -12.57 13.63 -4.54
CA ILE A 31 -11.22 13.06 -4.36
C ILE A 31 -11.30 11.65 -3.79
N LEU A 32 -12.20 11.40 -2.82
CA LEU A 32 -12.43 10.08 -2.26
C LEU A 32 -13.06 9.12 -3.29
N ALA A 33 -13.99 9.61 -4.11
CA ALA A 33 -14.62 8.83 -5.17
C ALA A 33 -13.66 8.49 -6.31
N ALA A 34 -12.65 9.32 -6.57
CA ALA A 34 -11.62 9.06 -7.56
C ALA A 34 -10.65 7.94 -7.17
N GLY A 35 -10.67 7.53 -5.88
CA GLY A 35 -9.80 6.52 -5.33
C GLY A 35 -8.39 7.02 -5.06
N ARG A 36 -7.71 6.31 -4.17
CA ARG A 36 -6.33 6.60 -3.81
C ARG A 36 -5.38 6.17 -4.93
N LEU A 37 -4.40 7.00 -5.22
CA LEU A 37 -3.28 6.64 -6.07
C LEU A 37 -2.26 5.87 -5.25
N VAL A 38 -1.98 4.63 -5.66
CA VAL A 38 -1.00 3.75 -5.03
C VAL A 38 0.25 3.74 -5.91
N PRO A 39 1.42 4.06 -5.36
CA PRO A 39 2.66 4.01 -6.11
C PRO A 39 3.01 2.57 -6.49
N VAL A 40 3.35 2.34 -7.75
CA VAL A 40 3.86 1.06 -8.23
C VAL A 40 5.39 1.12 -8.21
N ILE A 41 5.98 0.26 -7.41
CA ILE A 41 7.42 0.12 -7.31
C ILE A 41 7.82 -0.99 -8.27
N ASN A 42 8.36 -0.62 -9.40
CA ASN A 42 8.94 -1.60 -10.31
C ASN A 42 10.29 -2.02 -9.74
N LYS A 43 10.54 -3.32 -9.84
CA LYS A 43 11.80 -4.00 -9.57
C LYS A 43 12.86 -3.11 -8.93
N VAL A 44 13.30 -3.46 -7.77
CA VAL A 44 14.46 -2.84 -7.11
C VAL A 44 15.66 -2.84 -8.08
N SER A 45 15.65 -1.88 -9.00
CA SER A 45 16.87 -1.53 -9.68
C SER A 45 17.80 -0.89 -8.65
N ALA A 46 19.07 -1.11 -8.78
CA ALA A 46 20.15 -0.73 -7.87
C ALA A 46 20.22 0.78 -7.56
N GLY A 47 19.17 1.36 -7.05
CA GLY A 47 19.00 2.78 -6.82
C GLY A 47 17.96 3.16 -5.74
N TYR A 48 17.51 2.21 -4.92
CA TYR A 48 16.73 2.57 -3.74
C TYR A 48 17.53 3.52 -2.86
N PRO A 49 17.01 4.69 -2.51
CA PRO A 49 17.68 5.55 -1.56
C PRO A 49 17.92 4.79 -0.27
N ARG A 50 19.10 4.89 0.30
CA ARG A 50 19.49 4.20 1.53
C ARG A 50 18.61 4.56 2.73
N ASP A 51 17.85 5.64 2.63
CA ASP A 51 17.03 6.23 3.69
C ASP A 51 15.52 6.00 3.46
N PHE A 52 15.16 4.91 2.81
CA PHE A 52 13.77 4.56 2.58
C PHE A 52 13.13 4.10 3.88
N ASN A 53 12.41 5.00 4.53
CA ASN A 53 11.53 4.65 5.63
C ASN A 53 10.19 4.15 5.07
N ASP A 54 9.66 3.08 5.64
CA ASP A 54 8.39 2.43 5.23
C ASP A 54 7.19 3.37 5.12
N LEU A 55 7.30 4.55 5.67
CA LEU A 55 6.19 5.48 5.86
C LEU A 55 6.23 6.70 4.92
N ASP A 56 7.35 6.98 4.29
CA ASP A 56 7.52 8.16 3.44
C ASP A 56 8.07 7.78 2.07
N TYR A 57 7.16 7.43 1.15
CA TYR A 57 7.52 7.39 -0.26
C TYR A 57 7.69 8.82 -0.77
N PRO A 58 8.89 9.28 -1.11
CA PRO A 58 9.02 10.57 -1.75
C PRO A 58 8.21 10.54 -3.06
N VAL A 59 7.37 11.52 -3.22
CA VAL A 59 6.66 11.76 -4.47
C VAL A 59 7.70 11.81 -5.60
N GLY A 60 7.63 10.88 -6.56
CA GLY A 60 8.54 10.84 -7.71
C GLY A 60 9.46 9.62 -7.83
N ILE A 61 9.46 8.70 -6.85
CA ILE A 61 10.21 7.42 -6.95
C ILE A 61 9.37 6.32 -7.63
N ALA A 62 8.04 6.48 -7.64
CA ALA A 62 7.17 5.52 -8.29
C ALA A 62 7.23 5.68 -9.81
N ASP A 63 7.45 4.56 -10.50
CA ASP A 63 7.46 4.52 -11.96
C ASP A 63 6.05 4.63 -12.55
N ASP A 64 5.02 4.33 -11.74
CA ASP A 64 3.62 4.33 -12.15
C ASP A 64 2.70 4.42 -10.92
N TYR A 65 1.41 4.63 -11.15
CA TYR A 65 0.40 4.69 -10.09
C TYR A 65 -0.84 3.89 -10.48
N VAL A 66 -1.41 3.17 -9.52
CA VAL A 66 -2.68 2.45 -9.67
C VAL A 66 -3.75 3.11 -8.81
N ARG A 67 -4.94 3.32 -9.38
CA ARG A 67 -6.10 3.78 -8.60
C ARG A 67 -6.75 2.64 -7.86
N CYS A 68 -6.97 2.84 -6.57
CA CYS A 68 -7.67 1.89 -5.73
C CYS A 68 -8.74 2.61 -4.90
N PRO A 69 -10.02 2.54 -5.32
CA PRO A 69 -11.10 3.29 -4.67
C PRO A 69 -11.32 2.93 -3.20
N ASP A 70 -11.20 1.64 -2.88
CA ASP A 70 -11.57 1.11 -1.56
C ASP A 70 -10.37 1.00 -0.60
N LEU A 71 -9.24 1.56 -0.98
CA LEU A 71 -8.03 1.47 -0.16
C LEU A 71 -7.96 2.60 0.85
N HIS A 72 -7.86 2.23 2.13
CA HIS A 72 -7.80 3.17 3.25
C HIS A 72 -6.39 3.36 3.81
N ASP A 73 -5.46 2.44 3.54
CA ASP A 73 -4.09 2.53 4.03
C ASP A 73 -3.28 3.57 3.22
N PRO A 74 -2.85 4.68 3.85
CA PRO A 74 -2.05 5.69 3.17
C PRO A 74 -0.65 5.22 2.78
N ASN A 75 -0.16 4.16 3.41
CA ASN A 75 1.19 3.62 3.21
C ASN A 75 1.21 2.40 2.27
N ALA A 76 0.05 2.04 1.71
CA ALA A 76 -0.01 0.96 0.74
C ALA A 76 0.83 1.26 -0.49
N PHE A 77 1.46 0.22 -1.01
CA PHE A 77 2.27 0.28 -2.22
C PHE A 77 1.96 -0.91 -3.12
N ALA A 78 2.28 -0.78 -4.37
CA ALA A 78 2.10 -1.85 -5.35
C ALA A 78 3.44 -2.29 -5.94
N VAL A 79 3.52 -3.56 -6.30
CA VAL A 79 4.68 -4.14 -6.97
C VAL A 79 4.22 -4.92 -8.19
N ARG A 80 4.96 -4.81 -9.26
CA ARG A 80 4.76 -5.64 -10.45
C ARG A 80 5.44 -6.99 -10.24
N VAL A 81 4.69 -8.06 -10.41
CA VAL A 81 5.21 -9.43 -10.25
C VAL A 81 6.25 -9.72 -11.33
N VAL A 82 7.38 -10.27 -10.92
CA VAL A 82 8.47 -10.72 -11.78
C VAL A 82 8.74 -12.19 -11.50
N GLY A 83 8.85 -12.97 -12.56
CA GLY A 83 9.06 -14.42 -12.47
C GLY A 83 7.78 -15.19 -12.16
N ASP A 84 7.92 -16.48 -11.95
CA ASP A 84 6.83 -17.46 -11.89
C ASP A 84 6.72 -18.19 -10.54
N SER A 85 7.49 -17.81 -9.54
CA SER A 85 7.53 -18.51 -8.24
C SER A 85 6.21 -18.45 -7.47
N MET A 86 5.32 -17.51 -7.81
CA MET A 86 4.02 -17.32 -7.17
C MET A 86 2.85 -17.75 -8.06
N GLU A 87 3.13 -18.41 -9.19
CA GLU A 87 2.10 -19.03 -10.01
C GLU A 87 1.43 -20.22 -9.29
N PRO A 88 0.20 -20.54 -9.62
CA PRO A 88 -0.67 -19.92 -10.64
C PRO A 88 -1.44 -18.68 -10.14
N LYS A 89 -1.37 -18.35 -8.86
CA LYS A 89 -2.17 -17.26 -8.29
C LYS A 89 -1.72 -15.88 -8.77
N PHE A 90 -0.42 -15.69 -8.94
CA PHE A 90 0.16 -14.42 -9.40
C PHE A 90 1.05 -14.70 -10.60
N LEU A 91 0.71 -14.06 -11.71
CA LEU A 91 1.45 -14.21 -12.96
C LEU A 91 2.42 -13.04 -13.14
N GLU A 92 3.48 -13.26 -13.91
CA GLU A 92 4.39 -12.20 -14.27
C GLU A 92 3.66 -11.06 -14.96
N GLY A 93 3.90 -9.83 -14.50
CA GLY A 93 3.23 -8.63 -14.99
C GLY A 93 1.99 -8.22 -14.20
N ASP A 94 1.43 -9.07 -13.35
CA ASP A 94 0.38 -8.68 -12.41
C ASP A 94 0.87 -7.57 -11.48
N ILE A 95 -0.05 -6.71 -11.08
CA ILE A 95 0.22 -5.69 -10.07
C ILE A 95 -0.44 -6.12 -8.77
N VAL A 96 0.34 -6.21 -7.70
CA VAL A 96 -0.15 -6.60 -6.37
C VAL A 96 0.02 -5.42 -5.42
N ILE A 97 -1.04 -5.08 -4.70
CA ILE A 97 -1.04 -4.05 -3.67
C ILE A 97 -0.83 -4.71 -2.32
N PHE A 98 0.11 -4.15 -1.56
CA PHE A 98 0.47 -4.56 -0.20
C PHE A 98 0.11 -3.46 0.78
N SER A 99 -0.34 -3.85 1.98
CA SER A 99 -0.74 -2.91 3.02
C SER A 99 0.07 -3.11 4.30
N PRO A 100 0.89 -2.13 4.70
CA PRO A 100 1.55 -2.14 6.01
C PRO A 100 0.60 -2.13 7.20
N ALA A 101 -0.61 -1.59 7.05
CA ALA A 101 -1.62 -1.53 8.11
C ALA A 101 -2.37 -2.85 8.34
N THR A 102 -2.21 -3.83 7.46
CA THR A 102 -2.92 -5.11 7.54
C THR A 102 -2.05 -6.17 8.21
N ASP A 103 -2.60 -6.81 9.24
CA ASP A 103 -1.90 -7.88 9.96
C ASP A 103 -1.60 -9.07 9.05
N VAL A 104 -0.44 -9.66 9.27
CA VAL A 104 0.03 -10.85 8.54
C VAL A 104 -0.25 -12.10 9.34
N HIS A 105 -0.86 -13.09 8.71
CA HIS A 105 -1.17 -14.39 9.28
C HIS A 105 -0.52 -15.53 8.49
N ASN A 106 -0.47 -16.70 9.09
CA ASN A 106 0.03 -17.91 8.42
C ASN A 106 -0.70 -18.16 7.10
N GLY A 107 0.07 -18.34 6.03
CA GLY A 107 -0.46 -18.60 4.69
C GLY A 107 -0.76 -17.36 3.86
N ASP A 108 -0.54 -16.17 4.40
CA ASP A 108 -0.70 -14.94 3.64
C ASP A 108 0.41 -14.77 2.59
N ASP A 109 0.03 -14.22 1.45
CA ASP A 109 0.97 -13.82 0.42
C ASP A 109 1.55 -12.44 0.80
N CYS A 110 2.87 -12.36 0.94
CA CYS A 110 3.51 -11.17 1.46
C CYS A 110 4.68 -10.70 0.60
N PHE A 111 4.79 -9.40 0.49
CA PHE A 111 6.04 -8.75 0.12
C PHE A 111 6.95 -8.74 1.35
N ILE A 112 8.18 -9.19 1.20
CA ILE A 112 9.13 -9.37 2.28
C ILE A 112 10.36 -8.53 1.98
N ARG A 113 10.73 -7.69 2.96
CA ARG A 113 11.96 -6.93 2.91
C ARG A 113 12.94 -7.48 3.92
N PHE A 114 14.14 -7.79 3.47
CA PHE A 114 15.19 -8.30 4.34
C PHE A 114 16.01 -7.17 4.97
N THR A 115 16.73 -7.49 6.03
CA THR A 115 17.70 -6.59 6.66
C THR A 115 18.90 -6.33 5.76
N THR A 116 19.23 -7.28 4.86
CA THR A 116 20.19 -7.04 3.79
C THR A 116 19.66 -5.94 2.87
N PRO A 117 20.40 -4.84 2.66
CA PRO A 117 19.95 -3.74 1.83
C PRO A 117 19.54 -4.20 0.42
N HIS A 118 18.38 -3.70 -0.04
CA HIS A 118 17.81 -3.95 -1.37
C HIS A 118 17.39 -5.40 -1.66
N GLU A 119 17.41 -6.28 -0.67
CA GLU A 119 16.90 -7.64 -0.83
C GLU A 119 15.43 -7.70 -0.48
N THR A 120 14.60 -8.09 -1.45
CA THR A 120 13.15 -8.26 -1.31
C THR A 120 12.69 -9.53 -2.01
N THR A 121 11.55 -10.07 -1.58
CA THR A 121 10.90 -11.20 -2.27
C THR A 121 9.39 -11.17 -2.06
N PHE A 122 8.66 -11.96 -2.85
CA PHE A 122 7.22 -12.14 -2.73
C PHE A 122 6.94 -13.63 -2.56
N LYS A 123 6.44 -14.04 -1.39
CA LYS A 123 6.19 -15.45 -1.03
C LYS A 123 5.00 -15.56 -0.08
N ARG A 124 4.45 -16.76 0.07
CA ARG A 124 3.61 -17.11 1.22
C ARG A 124 4.46 -17.22 2.46
N VAL A 125 3.92 -16.74 3.57
CA VAL A 125 4.61 -16.68 4.85
C VAL A 125 3.95 -17.60 5.86
N PHE A 126 4.76 -18.38 6.57
CA PHE A 126 4.34 -19.18 7.71
C PHE A 126 5.29 -18.95 8.87
N PHE A 127 4.72 -18.62 10.02
CA PHE A 127 5.49 -18.44 11.25
C PHE A 127 5.78 -19.81 11.85
N GLU A 128 7.03 -20.11 12.01
CA GLU A 128 7.54 -21.37 12.57
C GLU A 128 8.05 -21.14 14.01
N PRO A 129 8.23 -22.21 14.81
CA PRO A 129 8.86 -22.10 16.14
C PRO A 129 10.25 -21.45 16.08
N ASP A 130 10.73 -20.98 17.24
CA ASP A 130 12.08 -20.45 17.43
C ASP A 130 12.39 -19.21 16.54
N ASN A 131 11.41 -18.32 16.40
CA ASN A 131 11.54 -17.09 15.62
C ASN A 131 11.97 -17.34 14.16
N LYS A 132 11.52 -18.43 13.59
CA LYS A 132 11.77 -18.77 12.17
C LYS A 132 10.56 -18.48 11.33
N ILE A 133 10.80 -18.17 10.07
CA ILE A 133 9.76 -17.89 9.10
C ILE A 133 10.02 -18.75 7.85
N ARG A 134 9.01 -19.50 7.46
CA ARG A 134 9.04 -20.27 6.21
C ARG A 134 8.47 -19.41 5.09
N LEU A 135 9.26 -19.22 4.06
CA LEU A 135 8.88 -18.57 2.81
C LEU A 135 8.55 -19.62 1.79
N GLN A 136 7.27 -19.73 1.46
CA GLN A 136 6.74 -20.77 0.60
C GLN A 136 6.35 -20.21 -0.77
N PRO A 137 7.02 -20.58 -1.86
CA PRO A 137 6.51 -20.30 -3.20
C PRO A 137 5.13 -20.95 -3.41
N ARG A 138 4.30 -20.36 -4.26
CA ARG A 138 3.05 -21.01 -4.69
C ARG A 138 3.27 -21.99 -5.81
N ASN A 139 4.34 -21.82 -6.57
CA ASN A 139 4.76 -22.73 -7.60
C ASN A 139 5.58 -23.87 -6.98
N ASP A 140 5.08 -25.11 -7.09
CA ASP A 140 5.68 -26.30 -6.50
C ASP A 140 7.04 -26.68 -7.12
N GLN A 141 7.42 -26.05 -8.22
CA GLN A 141 8.75 -26.23 -8.82
C GLN A 141 9.87 -25.57 -8.00
N TYR A 142 9.52 -24.66 -7.09
CA TYR A 142 10.47 -23.97 -6.23
C TYR A 142 10.37 -24.48 -4.79
N PRO A 143 11.49 -24.78 -4.14
CA PRO A 143 11.48 -25.23 -2.76
C PRO A 143 11.19 -24.08 -1.79
N PRO A 144 10.58 -24.37 -0.63
CA PRO A 144 10.46 -23.42 0.45
C PRO A 144 11.83 -23.11 1.08
N ALA A 145 11.96 -21.92 1.67
CA ALA A 145 13.11 -21.52 2.46
C ALA A 145 12.67 -21.20 3.88
N ILE A 146 13.47 -21.63 4.87
CA ILE A 146 13.30 -21.24 6.27
C ILE A 146 14.38 -20.24 6.61
N ILE A 147 13.99 -19.09 7.13
CA ILE A 147 14.90 -18.01 7.50
C ILE A 147 14.70 -17.59 8.95
N GLU A 148 15.73 -17.02 9.55
CA GLU A 148 15.64 -16.41 10.86
C GLU A 148 14.79 -15.12 10.79
N GLY A 149 13.87 -14.93 11.73
CA GLY A 149 12.99 -13.75 11.77
C GLY A 149 13.78 -12.43 11.86
N ASP A 150 14.96 -12.45 12.46
CA ASP A 150 15.84 -11.27 12.58
C ASP A 150 16.39 -10.79 11.22
N ARG A 151 16.31 -11.61 10.19
CA ARG A 151 16.67 -11.22 8.83
C ARG A 151 15.58 -10.45 8.09
N ILE A 152 14.37 -10.39 8.66
CA ILE A 152 13.24 -9.68 8.07
C ILE A 152 13.11 -8.31 8.66
N ASN A 153 13.08 -7.30 7.80
CA ASN A 153 12.85 -5.91 8.16
C ASN A 153 11.42 -5.43 7.86
N GLY A 154 10.69 -6.14 7.04
CA GLY A 154 9.29 -5.82 6.77
C GLY A 154 8.54 -7.00 6.15
N LEU A 155 7.30 -7.19 6.60
CA LEU A 155 6.33 -8.13 6.05
C LEU A 155 5.06 -7.36 5.74
N TYR A 156 4.62 -7.42 4.49
CA TYR A 156 3.46 -6.66 4.02
C TYR A 156 2.51 -7.57 3.29
N ARG A 157 1.29 -7.70 3.81
CA ARG A 157 0.27 -8.58 3.24
C ARG A 157 -0.24 -8.05 1.91
N ALA A 158 -0.36 -8.94 0.92
CA ALA A 158 -1.05 -8.68 -0.33
C ALA A 158 -2.56 -8.56 -0.08
N ILE A 159 -3.16 -7.47 -0.52
CA ILE A 159 -4.59 -7.20 -0.31
C ILE A 159 -5.38 -7.13 -1.60
N ILE A 160 -4.77 -6.72 -2.70
CA ILE A 160 -5.44 -6.57 -4.00
C ILE A 160 -4.47 -7.00 -5.11
N LYS A 161 -5.03 -7.63 -6.13
CA LYS A 161 -4.31 -8.01 -7.35
C LYS A 161 -5.03 -7.42 -8.56
N TYR A 162 -4.27 -6.82 -9.46
CA TYR A 162 -4.72 -6.44 -10.80
C TYR A 162 -4.06 -7.32 -11.82
N GLU A 163 -4.87 -8.01 -12.62
CA GLU A 163 -4.42 -8.88 -13.68
C GLU A 163 -4.28 -8.11 -14.99
N LYS A 164 -3.24 -8.45 -15.73
CA LYS A 164 -3.09 -7.98 -17.10
C LYS A 164 -3.99 -8.84 -18.01
N LEU A 165 -4.85 -8.18 -18.73
CA LEU A 165 -5.68 -8.84 -19.74
C LEU A 165 -4.86 -9.24 -20.97
#